data_6032c9235777c9bcb274de09bfcc6b7d
#
_entry.id   6032c9235777c9bcb274de09bfcc6b7d
#
_cell.length_a   1.000
_cell.length_b   1.000
_cell.length_c   1.000
_cell.angle_alpha   90.00
_cell.angle_beta   90.00
_cell.angle_gamma   90.00
#
_symmetry.space_group_name_H-M   'P 1'
#
loop_
_entity.id
_entity.type
_entity.pdbx_description
1 polymer ?
#
loop_
_entity_poly.entity_id
_entity_poly.type
_entity_poly.pdbx_seq_one_letter_code
_entity_poly.pdbx_strand_id
1 'polypeptide(L)'
;MSWAGKVLRVDLSKGTVKSEPTNMDWARAYLGSRGLATKYIVQEVDPKVDPLSPANKLIWATGPLTGTMASTGGRYTVVTKGPLTGAIACSNSGGYWGAELKMAGWDMVIFEGKSPKPVYLFIEDDKAELRDAAHLWGQSVWHTEETIKKQHQDPLIRVSSIGLAGENQVLFAAVVNDLHRAAGRSGVGAV
;
A
#
# COMPACT_ATOMS: atom_id res chain seq x y z
N MET A 1 6.89 21.02 3.61
CA MET A 1 7.05 20.14 4.79
C MET A 1 7.38 18.73 4.31
N SER A 2 8.28 18.04 4.98
CA SER A 2 8.74 16.71 4.55
C SER A 2 7.72 15.59 4.82
N TRP A 3 6.88 15.71 5.84
CA TRP A 3 5.78 14.80 6.14
C TRP A 3 4.45 15.49 5.90
N ALA A 4 3.46 14.76 5.38
CA ALA A 4 2.09 15.22 5.22
C ALA A 4 1.34 15.29 6.57
N GLY A 5 1.79 14.49 7.53
CA GLY A 5 1.25 14.44 8.88
C GLY A 5 0.00 13.57 9.05
N LYS A 6 -0.37 12.80 8.02
CA LYS A 6 -1.57 11.94 8.03
C LYS A 6 -1.25 10.51 7.60
N VAL A 7 -1.86 9.56 8.29
CA VAL A 7 -1.88 8.13 7.97
C VAL A 7 -3.32 7.73 7.67
N LEU A 8 -3.51 6.97 6.61
CA LEU A 8 -4.79 6.39 6.26
C LEU A 8 -4.86 4.96 6.81
N ARG A 9 -5.79 4.69 7.71
CA ARG A 9 -6.03 3.35 8.26
C ARG A 9 -7.29 2.75 7.63
N VAL A 10 -7.14 1.57 7.07
CA VAL A 10 -8.17 0.85 6.32
C VAL A 10 -8.43 -0.50 6.98
N ASP A 11 -9.53 -0.62 7.70
CA ASP A 11 -10.00 -1.89 8.27
C ASP A 11 -10.89 -2.60 7.25
N LEU A 12 -10.32 -3.58 6.57
CA LEU A 12 -11.00 -4.33 5.52
C LEU A 12 -12.12 -5.24 6.06
N SER A 13 -12.02 -5.68 7.31
CA SER A 13 -13.05 -6.52 7.93
C SER A 13 -14.31 -5.73 8.29
N LYS A 14 -14.14 -4.47 8.69
CA LYS A 14 -15.24 -3.56 9.02
C LYS A 14 -15.67 -2.69 7.85
N GLY A 15 -14.89 -2.67 6.76
CA GLY A 15 -15.13 -1.77 5.64
C GLY A 15 -14.97 -0.29 5.99
N THR A 16 -14.10 0.05 6.95
CA THR A 16 -13.93 1.43 7.42
C THR A 16 -12.60 2.02 7.01
N VAL A 17 -12.63 3.31 6.66
CA VAL A 17 -11.45 4.10 6.30
C VAL A 17 -11.37 5.30 7.24
N LYS A 18 -10.23 5.49 7.90
CA LYS A 18 -10.04 6.55 8.90
C LYS A 18 -8.71 7.26 8.69
N SER A 19 -8.71 8.58 8.88
CA SER A 19 -7.50 9.38 8.96
C SER A 19 -7.00 9.43 10.41
N GLU A 20 -5.69 9.21 10.59
CA GLU A 20 -5.00 9.34 11.86
C GLU A 20 -3.80 10.28 11.71
N PRO A 21 -3.39 11.01 12.75
CA PRO A 21 -2.16 11.79 12.68
C PRO A 21 -0.93 10.86 12.57
N THR A 22 0.04 11.24 11.76
CA THR A 22 1.35 10.58 11.75
C THR A 22 2.00 10.75 13.12
N ASN A 23 2.48 9.65 13.71
CA ASN A 23 3.27 9.74 14.94
C ASN A 23 4.61 10.43 14.65
N MET A 24 4.70 11.71 15.00
CA MET A 24 5.83 12.55 14.64
C MET A 24 7.11 12.19 15.39
N ASP A 25 7.02 11.60 16.57
CA ASP A 25 8.21 11.13 17.32
C ASP A 25 8.80 9.91 16.62
N TRP A 26 7.95 9.01 16.16
CA TRP A 26 8.40 7.89 15.33
C TRP A 26 8.90 8.35 13.96
N ALA A 27 8.24 9.34 13.35
CA ALA A 27 8.69 9.89 12.07
C ALA A 27 10.07 10.53 12.19
N ARG A 28 10.37 11.26 13.27
CA ARG A 28 11.70 11.81 13.55
C ARG A 28 12.75 10.73 13.81
N ALA A 29 12.40 9.68 14.56
CA ALA A 29 13.32 8.60 14.92
C ALA A 29 13.60 7.63 13.76
N TYR A 30 12.60 7.34 12.92
CA TYR A 30 12.66 6.34 11.85
C TYR A 30 12.55 6.91 10.43
N LEU A 31 12.49 8.24 10.30
CA LEU A 31 12.42 9.04 9.08
C LEU A 31 11.11 8.88 8.29
N GLY A 32 10.78 7.72 7.81
CA GLY A 32 9.63 7.46 6.95
C GLY A 32 9.81 6.17 6.16
N SER A 33 8.95 5.95 5.16
CA SER A 33 9.03 4.80 4.26
C SER A 33 9.25 3.49 5.04
N ARG A 34 10.26 2.71 4.71
CA ARG A 34 10.59 1.43 5.36
C ARG A 34 10.75 1.55 6.87
N GLY A 35 11.48 2.55 7.35
CA GLY A 35 11.79 2.69 8.78
C GLY A 35 10.54 2.91 9.62
N LEU A 36 9.73 3.90 9.26
CA LEU A 36 8.49 4.21 9.98
C LEU A 36 7.45 3.08 9.86
N ALA A 37 7.24 2.53 8.66
CA ALA A 37 6.32 1.42 8.46
C ALA A 37 6.71 0.16 9.24
N THR A 38 8.02 -0.15 9.31
CA THR A 38 8.52 -1.26 10.15
C THR A 38 8.22 -1.02 11.62
N LYS A 39 8.34 0.24 12.10
CA LYS A 39 7.99 0.58 13.48
C LYS A 39 6.52 0.29 13.78
N TYR A 40 5.60 0.63 12.86
CA TYR A 40 4.18 0.28 13.00
C TYR A 40 3.96 -1.25 13.02
N ILE A 41 4.58 -2.01 12.10
CA ILE A 41 4.48 -3.47 12.10
C ILE A 41 4.95 -4.07 13.44
N VAL A 42 6.10 -3.66 13.95
CA VAL A 42 6.67 -4.18 15.20
C VAL A 42 5.78 -3.85 16.41
N GLN A 43 5.08 -2.74 16.40
CA GLN A 43 4.21 -2.34 17.51
C GLN A 43 2.82 -2.96 17.46
N GLU A 44 2.31 -3.26 16.27
CA GLU A 44 0.90 -3.59 16.08
C GLU A 44 0.65 -5.02 15.59
N VAL A 45 1.70 -5.77 15.20
CA VAL A 45 1.58 -7.15 14.70
C VAL A 45 2.34 -8.09 15.62
N ASP A 46 1.64 -9.07 16.21
CA ASP A 46 2.29 -10.13 16.97
C ASP A 46 3.24 -10.91 16.04
N PRO A 47 4.51 -11.12 16.43
CA PRO A 47 5.48 -11.85 15.61
C PRO A 47 5.09 -13.30 15.33
N LYS A 48 4.11 -13.86 16.05
CA LYS A 48 3.63 -15.23 15.86
C LYS A 48 2.45 -15.35 14.90
N VAL A 49 1.84 -14.24 14.42
CA VAL A 49 0.71 -14.33 13.50
C VAL A 49 1.10 -15.02 12.19
N ASP A 50 0.16 -15.72 11.59
CA ASP A 50 0.30 -16.19 10.21
C ASP A 50 0.33 -14.97 9.27
N PRO A 51 1.37 -14.82 8.43
CA PRO A 51 1.50 -13.70 7.50
C PRO A 51 0.32 -13.52 6.54
N LEU A 52 -0.39 -14.59 6.20
CA LEU A 52 -1.57 -14.55 5.31
C LEU A 52 -2.90 -14.40 6.07
N SER A 53 -2.85 -14.31 7.40
CA SER A 53 -4.05 -14.11 8.21
C SER A 53 -4.48 -12.64 8.27
N PRO A 54 -5.77 -12.39 8.60
CA PRO A 54 -6.28 -11.03 8.83
C PRO A 54 -5.61 -10.27 9.98
N ALA A 55 -4.88 -10.97 10.86
CA ALA A 55 -4.15 -10.36 11.98
C ALA A 55 -2.84 -9.70 11.55
N ASN A 56 -2.35 -9.97 10.33
CA ASN A 56 -1.23 -9.26 9.74
C ASN A 56 -1.66 -7.86 9.24
N LYS A 57 -0.69 -7.00 8.97
CA LYS A 57 -0.92 -5.68 8.35
C LYS A 57 -0.07 -5.53 7.10
N LEU A 58 -0.56 -4.75 6.16
CA LEU A 58 0.12 -4.42 4.93
C LEU A 58 0.17 -2.89 4.79
N ILE A 59 1.36 -2.33 4.69
CA ILE A 59 1.58 -0.88 4.79
C ILE A 59 2.25 -0.36 3.53
N TRP A 60 1.63 0.62 2.85
CA TRP A 60 2.27 1.46 1.84
C TRP A 60 2.79 2.73 2.51
N ALA A 61 4.08 3.00 2.40
CA ALA A 61 4.68 4.13 3.08
C ALA A 61 5.57 4.96 2.15
N THR A 62 5.39 6.27 2.21
CA THR A 62 6.22 7.25 1.51
C THR A 62 7.34 7.77 2.43
N GLY A 63 8.39 8.29 1.83
CA GLY A 63 9.47 8.95 2.57
C GLY A 63 9.24 10.46 2.69
N PRO A 64 10.04 11.16 3.51
CA PRO A 64 9.92 12.62 3.66
C PRO A 64 10.22 13.39 2.36
N LEU A 65 11.00 12.82 1.44
CA LEU A 65 11.34 13.41 0.15
C LEU A 65 10.45 12.91 -1.01
N THR A 66 9.54 11.97 -0.75
CA THR A 66 8.62 11.48 -1.78
C THR A 66 7.67 12.59 -2.21
N GLY A 67 7.49 12.75 -3.53
CA GLY A 67 6.64 13.80 -4.10
C GLY A 67 7.23 15.22 -4.05
N THR A 68 8.51 15.35 -3.71
CA THR A 68 9.22 16.66 -3.75
C THR A 68 10.08 16.76 -5.00
N MET A 69 10.74 17.91 -5.20
CA MET A 69 11.72 18.13 -6.28
C MET A 69 13.06 17.41 -6.08
N ALA A 70 13.21 16.65 -4.98
CA ALA A 70 14.40 15.83 -4.76
C ALA A 70 14.54 14.77 -5.85
N SER A 71 15.78 14.51 -6.30
CA SER A 71 16.05 13.50 -7.30
C SER A 71 15.52 12.14 -6.84
N THR A 72 14.92 11.38 -7.77
CA THR A 72 14.32 10.06 -7.52
C THR A 72 13.19 10.03 -6.48
N GLY A 73 12.46 11.14 -6.31
CA GLY A 73 11.44 11.36 -5.28
C GLY A 73 10.11 10.62 -5.49
N GLY A 74 9.99 9.65 -6.39
CA GLY A 74 8.74 8.89 -6.63
C GLY A 74 8.62 7.58 -5.85
N ARG A 75 9.61 7.22 -5.04
CA ARG A 75 9.63 5.90 -4.41
C ARG A 75 8.73 5.78 -3.18
N TYR A 76 8.13 4.59 -3.04
CA TYR A 76 7.41 4.14 -1.85
C TYR A 76 7.84 2.71 -1.48
N THR A 77 7.47 2.28 -0.28
CA THR A 77 7.78 0.93 0.22
C THR A 77 6.51 0.26 0.70
N VAL A 78 6.36 -1.02 0.36
CA VAL A 78 5.34 -1.91 0.92
C VAL A 78 5.98 -2.74 2.03
N VAL A 79 5.41 -2.68 3.23
CA VAL A 79 5.96 -3.34 4.42
C VAL A 79 4.90 -4.21 5.08
N THR A 80 5.29 -5.42 5.46
CA THR A 80 4.41 -6.40 6.12
C THR A 80 5.24 -7.47 6.84
N LYS A 81 4.58 -8.37 7.55
CA LYS A 81 5.18 -9.67 7.87
C LYS A 81 5.15 -10.54 6.61
N GLY A 82 6.30 -10.96 6.14
CA GLY A 82 6.47 -11.65 4.85
C GLY A 82 6.01 -13.11 4.87
N PRO A 83 5.27 -13.55 3.84
CA PRO A 83 4.66 -14.89 3.84
C PRO A 83 5.68 -16.02 3.64
N LEU A 84 6.81 -15.75 2.97
CA LEU A 84 7.82 -16.78 2.71
C LEU A 84 8.77 -16.97 3.89
N THR A 85 9.17 -15.91 4.55
CA THR A 85 10.24 -15.96 5.58
C THR A 85 9.73 -15.81 7.01
N GLY A 86 8.49 -15.33 7.20
CA GLY A 86 7.97 -14.97 8.51
C GLY A 86 8.63 -13.74 9.17
N ALA A 87 9.61 -13.15 8.50
CA ALA A 87 10.30 -11.93 8.94
C ALA A 87 9.62 -10.66 8.39
N ILE A 88 10.12 -9.49 8.77
CA ILE A 88 9.71 -8.21 8.18
C ILE A 88 10.08 -8.21 6.69
N ALA A 89 9.08 -8.07 5.85
CA ALA A 89 9.20 -7.92 4.41
C ALA A 89 9.12 -6.43 4.05
N CYS A 90 10.10 -5.95 3.30
CA CYS A 90 10.13 -4.59 2.79
C CYS A 90 10.39 -4.64 1.28
N SER A 91 9.40 -4.27 0.49
CA SER A 91 9.54 -4.21 -0.96
C SER A 91 9.35 -2.78 -1.45
N ASN A 92 10.22 -2.33 -2.33
CA ASN A 92 10.27 -0.94 -2.77
C ASN A 92 9.86 -0.85 -4.25
N SER A 93 9.04 0.13 -4.59
CA SER A 93 8.68 0.44 -5.96
C SER A 93 8.94 1.91 -6.30
N GLY A 94 9.09 2.19 -7.58
CA GLY A 94 9.21 3.55 -8.14
C GLY A 94 7.94 3.93 -8.91
N GLY A 95 8.08 4.83 -9.86
CA GLY A 95 6.97 5.37 -10.65
C GLY A 95 6.35 6.59 -10.00
N TYR A 96 5.10 6.86 -10.33
CA TYR A 96 4.37 8.06 -9.90
C TYR A 96 3.47 7.82 -8.68
N TRP A 97 3.04 6.57 -8.46
CA TRP A 97 2.06 6.22 -7.44
C TRP A 97 2.44 6.72 -6.03
N GLY A 98 3.72 6.58 -5.64
CA GLY A 98 4.18 7.06 -4.34
C GLY A 98 4.14 8.58 -4.19
N ALA A 99 4.46 9.31 -5.27
CA ALA A 99 4.38 10.77 -5.30
C ALA A 99 2.94 11.25 -5.21
N GLU A 100 2.02 10.63 -5.96
CA GLU A 100 0.58 10.95 -5.91
C GLU A 100 -0.02 10.71 -4.53
N LEU A 101 0.32 9.59 -3.87
CA LEU A 101 -0.12 9.35 -2.50
C LEU A 101 0.33 10.48 -1.55
N LYS A 102 1.59 10.92 -1.69
CA LYS A 102 2.11 12.02 -0.88
C LYS A 102 1.45 13.35 -1.20
N MET A 103 1.22 13.65 -2.47
CA MET A 103 0.54 14.87 -2.93
C MET A 103 -0.93 14.90 -2.49
N ALA A 104 -1.59 13.74 -2.42
CA ALA A 104 -2.92 13.58 -1.83
C ALA A 104 -2.94 13.78 -0.30
N GLY A 105 -1.77 14.03 0.31
CA GLY A 105 -1.66 14.39 1.72
C GLY A 105 -1.45 13.23 2.69
N TRP A 106 -0.99 12.07 2.21
CA TRP A 106 -0.80 10.88 3.04
C TRP A 106 0.67 10.46 3.13
N ASP A 107 1.16 10.23 4.34
CA ASP A 107 2.47 9.65 4.57
C ASP A 107 2.44 8.13 4.40
N MET A 108 1.29 7.52 4.68
CA MET A 108 1.18 6.07 4.78
C MET A 108 -0.28 5.62 4.65
N VAL A 109 -0.48 4.43 4.08
CA VAL A 109 -1.73 3.67 4.12
C VAL A 109 -1.47 2.35 4.84
N ILE A 110 -2.26 2.05 5.87
CA ILE A 110 -2.19 0.81 6.64
C ILE A 110 -3.46 0.02 6.40
N PHE A 111 -3.33 -1.14 5.77
CA PHE A 111 -4.41 -2.11 5.63
C PHE A 111 -4.35 -3.14 6.74
N GLU A 112 -5.50 -3.43 7.34
CA GLU A 112 -5.69 -4.45 8.36
C GLU A 112 -6.99 -5.22 8.13
N GLY A 113 -7.06 -6.44 8.65
CA GLY A 113 -8.22 -7.30 8.46
C GLY A 113 -8.29 -7.94 7.07
N LYS A 114 -9.48 -8.46 6.73
CA LYS A 114 -9.76 -9.09 5.44
C LYS A 114 -11.18 -8.78 5.02
N SER A 115 -11.35 -8.28 3.81
CA SER A 115 -12.67 -8.07 3.21
C SER A 115 -13.30 -9.40 2.78
N PRO A 116 -14.63 -9.59 2.97
CA PRO A 116 -15.34 -10.76 2.49
C PRO A 116 -15.51 -10.78 0.96
N LYS A 117 -15.30 -9.65 0.30
CA LYS A 117 -15.40 -9.46 -1.15
C LYS A 117 -14.18 -8.70 -1.67
N PRO A 118 -13.79 -8.88 -2.95
CA PRO A 118 -12.78 -8.04 -3.56
C PRO A 118 -13.16 -6.56 -3.48
N VAL A 119 -12.23 -5.74 -3.00
CA VAL A 119 -12.38 -4.29 -2.90
C VAL A 119 -11.10 -3.58 -3.36
N TYR A 120 -11.23 -2.33 -3.79
CA TYR A 120 -10.09 -1.44 -3.94
C TYR A 120 -10.29 -0.17 -3.13
N LEU A 121 -9.20 0.40 -2.66
CA LEU A 121 -9.18 1.70 -2.00
C LEU A 121 -9.05 2.78 -3.08
N PHE A 122 -10.02 3.68 -3.15
CA PHE A 122 -9.95 4.88 -3.97
C PHE A 122 -9.58 6.07 -3.09
N ILE A 123 -8.56 6.82 -3.49
CA ILE A 123 -8.09 8.03 -2.80
C ILE A 123 -8.16 9.20 -3.77
N GLU A 124 -8.80 10.27 -3.35
CA GLU A 124 -8.87 11.55 -4.04
C GLU A 124 -8.60 12.65 -3.01
N ASP A 125 -7.38 13.17 -3.03
CA ASP A 125 -6.90 14.12 -2.03
C ASP A 125 -7.11 13.62 -0.58
N ASP A 126 -7.85 14.35 0.24
CA ASP A 126 -8.15 14.01 1.63
C ASP A 126 -9.31 13.02 1.81
N LYS A 127 -9.93 12.59 0.71
CA LYS A 127 -11.02 11.61 0.71
C LYS A 127 -10.52 10.24 0.33
N ALA A 128 -11.01 9.23 1.02
CA ALA A 128 -10.70 7.85 0.70
C ALA A 128 -11.88 6.94 1.04
N GLU A 129 -12.15 5.97 0.16
CA GLU A 129 -13.24 5.02 0.33
C GLU A 129 -12.92 3.65 -0.28
N LEU A 130 -13.54 2.60 0.26
CA LEU A 130 -13.49 1.26 -0.32
C LEU A 130 -14.60 1.12 -1.37
N ARG A 131 -14.23 0.61 -2.54
CA ARG A 131 -15.13 0.33 -3.66
C ARG A 131 -15.08 -1.13 -4.05
N ASP A 132 -16.15 -1.63 -4.64
CA ASP A 132 -16.24 -3.02 -5.13
C ASP A 132 -15.23 -3.27 -6.26
N ALA A 133 -14.51 -4.38 -6.16
CA ALA A 133 -13.53 -4.83 -7.15
C ALA A 133 -13.84 -6.22 -7.73
N ALA A 134 -15.07 -6.73 -7.57
CA ALA A 134 -15.41 -8.07 -8.06
C ALA A 134 -15.16 -8.24 -9.56
N HIS A 135 -15.40 -7.19 -10.35
CA HIS A 135 -15.17 -7.18 -11.80
C HIS A 135 -13.69 -7.13 -12.21
N LEU A 136 -12.78 -6.84 -11.25
CA LEU A 136 -11.34 -6.78 -11.47
C LEU A 136 -10.63 -8.08 -11.04
N TRP A 137 -11.30 -8.91 -10.24
CA TRP A 137 -10.74 -10.15 -9.74
C TRP A 137 -10.52 -11.15 -10.89
N GLY A 138 -9.37 -11.82 -10.88
CA GLY A 138 -8.96 -12.73 -11.95
C GLY A 138 -8.37 -12.03 -13.18
N GLN A 139 -8.16 -10.72 -13.14
CA GLN A 139 -7.62 -9.96 -14.26
C GLN A 139 -6.11 -9.72 -14.13
N SER A 140 -5.48 -9.38 -15.25
CA SER A 140 -4.08 -8.95 -15.24
C SER A 140 -3.97 -7.54 -14.66
N VAL A 141 -2.80 -7.19 -14.12
CA VAL A 141 -2.53 -5.83 -13.60
C VAL A 141 -2.71 -4.74 -14.67
N TRP A 142 -2.42 -5.03 -15.92
CA TRP A 142 -2.63 -4.11 -17.06
C TRP A 142 -4.12 -3.84 -17.29
N HIS A 143 -4.92 -4.92 -17.34
CA HIS A 143 -6.36 -4.81 -17.51
C HIS A 143 -7.02 -4.09 -16.32
N THR A 144 -6.59 -4.37 -15.10
CA THR A 144 -7.06 -3.71 -13.88
C THR A 144 -6.80 -2.20 -13.96
N GLU A 145 -5.58 -1.77 -14.29
CA GLU A 145 -5.25 -0.35 -14.40
C GLU A 145 -6.05 0.35 -15.51
N GLU A 146 -6.15 -0.27 -16.68
CA GLU A 146 -6.92 0.28 -17.80
C GLU A 146 -8.41 0.42 -17.44
N THR A 147 -8.98 -0.60 -16.81
CA THR A 147 -10.40 -0.62 -16.41
C THR A 147 -10.69 0.48 -15.38
N ILE A 148 -9.85 0.64 -14.36
CA ILE A 148 -10.01 1.69 -13.34
C ILE A 148 -9.93 3.07 -14.00
N LYS A 149 -8.93 3.33 -14.87
CA LYS A 149 -8.81 4.61 -15.58
C LYS A 149 -10.04 4.93 -16.45
N LYS A 150 -10.56 3.94 -17.17
CA LYS A 150 -11.79 4.09 -17.97
C LYS A 150 -13.01 4.36 -17.11
N GLN A 151 -13.18 3.62 -16.01
CA GLN A 151 -14.31 3.74 -15.10
C GLN A 151 -14.38 5.13 -14.47
N HIS A 152 -13.25 5.72 -14.15
CA HIS A 152 -13.16 7.06 -13.58
C HIS A 152 -13.02 8.17 -14.63
N GLN A 153 -12.91 7.83 -15.91
CA GLN A 153 -12.70 8.78 -17.02
C GLN A 153 -11.48 9.69 -16.81
N ASP A 154 -10.47 9.18 -16.10
CA ASP A 154 -9.24 9.90 -15.80
C ASP A 154 -7.98 9.04 -16.13
N PRO A 155 -7.25 9.38 -17.21
CA PRO A 155 -6.05 8.65 -17.59
C PRO A 155 -4.86 8.90 -16.65
N LEU A 156 -4.93 9.90 -15.79
CA LEU A 156 -3.85 10.27 -14.86
C LEU A 156 -3.90 9.48 -13.55
N ILE A 157 -4.99 8.79 -13.25
CA ILE A 157 -5.10 7.92 -12.08
C ILE A 157 -3.91 6.94 -12.02
N ARG A 158 -3.34 6.81 -10.83
CA ARG A 158 -2.27 5.84 -10.56
C ARG A 158 -2.83 4.66 -9.80
N VAL A 159 -2.57 3.47 -10.34
CA VAL A 159 -3.08 2.22 -9.79
C VAL A 159 -1.92 1.41 -9.21
N SER A 160 -2.13 0.81 -8.05
CA SER A 160 -1.26 -0.18 -7.45
C SER A 160 -2.09 -1.42 -7.14
N SER A 161 -1.78 -2.55 -7.74
CA SER A 161 -2.61 -3.75 -7.67
C SER A 161 -1.78 -5.02 -7.60
N ILE A 162 -2.43 -6.10 -7.20
CA ILE A 162 -1.95 -7.46 -7.44
C ILE A 162 -2.57 -8.00 -8.72
N GLY A 163 -2.01 -9.07 -9.24
CA GLY A 163 -2.62 -9.89 -10.30
C GLY A 163 -2.86 -11.31 -9.79
N LEU A 164 -3.09 -12.23 -10.70
CA LEU A 164 -3.38 -13.66 -10.43
C LEU A 164 -2.44 -14.32 -9.42
N ALA A 165 -1.15 -13.96 -9.42
CA ALA A 165 -0.19 -14.53 -8.47
C ALA A 165 -0.50 -14.10 -7.03
N GLY A 166 -0.89 -12.83 -6.82
CA GLY A 166 -1.30 -12.33 -5.50
C GLY A 166 -2.63 -12.92 -5.05
N GLU A 167 -3.62 -12.97 -5.95
CA GLU A 167 -4.92 -13.56 -5.69
C GLU A 167 -4.82 -15.06 -5.29
N ASN A 168 -3.90 -15.79 -5.91
CA ASN A 168 -3.60 -17.18 -5.58
C ASN A 168 -2.58 -17.34 -4.43
N GLN A 169 -2.25 -16.26 -3.74
CA GLN A 169 -1.34 -16.24 -2.59
C GLN A 169 0.03 -16.88 -2.87
N VAL A 170 0.55 -16.72 -4.08
CA VAL A 170 1.90 -17.16 -4.43
C VAL A 170 2.90 -16.41 -3.54
N LEU A 171 3.70 -17.13 -2.74
CA LEU A 171 4.51 -16.58 -1.64
C LEU A 171 5.57 -15.54 -2.07
N PHE A 172 5.83 -15.40 -3.36
CA PHE A 172 6.70 -14.36 -3.93
C PHE A 172 5.95 -13.38 -4.85
N ALA A 173 4.61 -13.33 -4.78
CA ALA A 173 3.81 -12.42 -5.58
C ALA A 173 4.17 -10.96 -5.31
N ALA A 174 4.15 -10.14 -6.37
CA ALA A 174 4.46 -8.73 -6.34
C ALA A 174 3.20 -7.86 -6.27
N VAL A 175 3.37 -6.63 -5.79
CA VAL A 175 2.45 -5.53 -6.03
C VAL A 175 3.00 -4.71 -7.20
N VAL A 176 2.16 -4.42 -8.19
CA VAL A 176 2.55 -3.71 -9.43
C VAL A 176 1.85 -2.36 -9.49
N ASN A 177 2.57 -1.34 -9.90
CA ASN A 177 2.01 -0.01 -10.14
C ASN A 177 2.54 0.59 -11.45
N ASP A 178 1.82 1.58 -11.97
CA ASP A 178 2.19 2.29 -13.21
C ASP A 178 2.62 1.29 -14.32
N LEU A 179 1.84 0.24 -14.54
CA LEU A 179 1.99 -0.88 -15.50
C LEU A 179 3.26 -1.73 -15.36
N HIS A 180 4.41 -1.11 -15.09
CA HIS A 180 5.73 -1.76 -15.20
C HIS A 180 6.62 -1.57 -13.96
N ARG A 181 6.11 -0.96 -12.91
CA ARG A 181 6.81 -0.81 -11.63
C ARG A 181 6.32 -1.86 -10.66
N ALA A 182 7.23 -2.47 -9.91
CA ALA A 182 6.85 -3.53 -9.00
C ALA A 182 7.55 -3.41 -7.65
N ALA A 183 6.79 -3.56 -6.58
CA ALA A 183 7.29 -4.01 -5.30
C ALA A 183 7.46 -5.53 -5.41
N GLY A 184 8.56 -5.94 -6.07
CA GLY A 184 8.71 -7.24 -6.72
C GLY A 184 9.29 -8.34 -5.85
N ARG A 185 9.75 -8.04 -4.63
CA ARG A 185 10.38 -9.04 -3.74
C ARG A 185 9.61 -9.16 -2.43
N SER A 186 9.93 -10.21 -1.65
CA SER A 186 9.42 -10.47 -0.30
C SER A 186 7.95 -10.90 -0.23
N GLY A 187 7.28 -11.15 -1.35
CA GLY A 187 5.93 -11.71 -1.38
C GLY A 187 4.82 -10.79 -0.86
N VAL A 188 5.03 -9.47 -0.90
CA VAL A 188 4.04 -8.50 -0.40
C VAL A 188 2.70 -8.58 -1.14
N GLY A 189 2.70 -9.05 -2.40
CA GLY A 189 1.48 -9.24 -3.18
C GLY A 189 0.62 -10.41 -2.69
N ALA A 190 1.20 -11.41 -2.03
CA ALA A 190 0.45 -12.52 -1.45
C ALA A 190 -0.31 -12.10 -0.18
N VAL A 191 0.27 -11.18 0.60
CA VAL A 191 -0.39 -10.59 1.78
C VAL A 191 -1.53 -9.68 1.38
#